data_8bb0e671568471f40e81bef873b6d335
#
_entry.id   8bb0e671568471f40e81bef873b6d335
#
_cell.length_a   1.000
_cell.length_b   1.000
_cell.length_c   1.000
_cell.angle_alpha   90.00
_cell.angle_beta   90.00
_cell.angle_gamma   90.00
#
_symmetry.space_group_name_H-M   'P 1'
#
loop_
_entity.id
_entity.type
_entity.pdbx_description
1 polymer ?
#
loop_
_entity_poly.entity_id
_entity_poly.type
_entity_poly.pdbx_seq_one_letter_code
_entity_poly.pdbx_strand_id
1 'polypeptide(L)'
;WEVDDDLQVLVNGVEVSNDEVLLIEGPQDGLLDIAADTIRGARSMDRTWTSRVESPVPLTELHGTDPNDQLTDDEAEALVQAWDKARRQGGTAYTPPGIEARMHGDIVADLFTSGRNMLRLDIANFLGLPASLLEGSTATASLTYSTKQDSRNELVDLSLAYWANPIEARLSQDDVVPRGQRVAFDLEYLTTPTQPAQGPAHED
;
A
#
# COMPACT_ATOMS: atom_id res chain seq x y z
N TRP A 1 -10.86 23.30 -0.56
CA TRP A 1 -11.98 23.45 0.38
C TRP A 1 -11.54 22.96 1.75
N GLU A 2 -12.10 23.53 2.79
CA GLU A 2 -11.84 23.21 4.19
C GLU A 2 -13.18 23.20 4.91
N VAL A 3 -13.27 22.47 6.01
CA VAL A 3 -14.40 22.51 6.92
C VAL A 3 -13.84 22.96 8.26
N ASP A 4 -14.42 23.99 8.84
CA ASP A 4 -14.00 24.47 10.15
C ASP A 4 -14.63 23.65 11.30
N ASP A 5 -14.29 24.01 12.53
CA ASP A 5 -14.78 23.30 13.72
C ASP A 5 -16.29 23.46 13.93
N ASP A 6 -16.92 24.45 13.30
CA ASP A 6 -18.35 24.71 13.30
C ASP A 6 -19.09 24.05 12.12
N LEU A 7 -18.40 23.17 11.36
CA LEU A 7 -18.89 22.48 10.17
C LEU A 7 -19.26 23.43 9.00
N GLN A 8 -18.70 24.65 8.98
CA GLN A 8 -18.82 25.55 7.84
C GLN A 8 -17.84 25.18 6.74
N VAL A 9 -18.33 25.15 5.52
CA VAL A 9 -17.49 24.85 4.34
C VAL A 9 -16.86 26.13 3.81
N LEU A 10 -15.53 26.13 3.70
CA LEU A 10 -14.75 27.22 3.13
C LEU A 10 -14.16 26.77 1.79
N VAL A 11 -14.34 27.58 0.76
CA VAL A 11 -13.71 27.38 -0.55
C VAL A 11 -12.74 28.54 -0.82
N ASN A 12 -11.47 28.25 -0.90
CA ASN A 12 -10.40 29.25 -1.01
C ASN A 12 -10.45 30.32 0.10
N GLY A 13 -10.79 29.90 1.32
CA GLY A 13 -10.89 30.79 2.49
C GLY A 13 -12.17 31.64 2.53
N VAL A 14 -13.14 31.40 1.65
CA VAL A 14 -14.45 32.08 1.62
C VAL A 14 -15.52 31.09 2.07
N GLU A 15 -16.32 31.51 3.04
CA GLU A 15 -17.46 30.75 3.52
C GLU A 15 -18.51 30.55 2.41
N VAL A 16 -18.96 29.31 2.25
CA VAL A 16 -19.99 28.94 1.29
C VAL A 16 -21.28 28.65 2.06
N SER A 17 -22.40 29.16 1.54
CA SER A 17 -23.70 28.95 2.17
C SER A 17 -24.07 27.45 2.19
N ASN A 18 -24.71 27.02 3.28
CA ASN A 18 -25.21 25.65 3.43
C ASN A 18 -26.26 25.27 2.36
N ASP A 19 -26.86 26.27 1.69
CA ASP A 19 -27.78 26.04 0.57
C ASP A 19 -27.07 25.71 -0.74
N GLU A 20 -25.74 25.93 -0.81
CA GLU A 20 -24.94 25.74 -2.02
C GLU A 20 -24.07 24.48 -1.94
N VAL A 21 -23.95 23.90 -0.75
CA VAL A 21 -23.11 22.71 -0.51
C VAL A 21 -23.85 21.65 0.26
N LEU A 22 -23.58 20.41 -0.08
CA LEU A 22 -24.01 19.23 0.66
C LEU A 22 -22.79 18.64 1.38
N LEU A 23 -22.77 18.79 2.71
CA LEU A 23 -21.77 18.13 3.52
C LEU A 23 -22.22 16.71 3.84
N ILE A 24 -21.40 15.75 3.52
CA ILE A 24 -21.62 14.33 3.81
C ILE A 24 -20.49 13.88 4.72
N GLU A 25 -20.81 13.61 5.97
CA GLU A 25 -19.83 13.06 6.91
C GLU A 25 -19.48 11.62 6.52
N GLY A 26 -18.20 11.30 6.53
CA GLY A 26 -17.72 9.94 6.34
C GLY A 26 -18.07 9.05 7.55
N PRO A 27 -18.12 7.72 7.37
CA PRO A 27 -18.41 6.81 8.48
C PRO A 27 -17.25 6.71 9.49
N GLN A 28 -16.12 7.30 9.19
CA GLN A 28 -14.90 7.33 10.03
C GLN A 28 -14.03 8.53 9.66
N ASP A 29 -13.07 8.85 10.53
CA ASP A 29 -12.07 9.88 10.28
C ASP A 29 -11.21 9.56 9.05
N GLY A 30 -10.52 10.58 8.55
CA GLY A 30 -9.67 10.45 7.36
C GLY A 30 -8.60 9.38 7.50
N LEU A 31 -8.33 8.62 6.43
CA LEU A 31 -7.31 7.57 6.43
C LEU A 31 -5.93 8.09 6.86
N LEU A 32 -5.60 9.34 6.54
CA LEU A 32 -4.32 9.94 6.93
C LEU A 32 -4.24 10.23 8.44
N ASP A 33 -5.37 10.27 9.13
CA ASP A 33 -5.44 10.47 10.57
C ASP A 33 -5.39 9.12 11.29
N ILE A 34 -6.33 8.22 10.97
CA ILE A 34 -6.44 6.92 11.66
C ILE A 34 -5.31 5.94 11.33
N ALA A 35 -4.72 6.02 10.13
CA ALA A 35 -3.68 5.10 9.65
C ALA A 35 -2.30 5.78 9.50
N ALA A 36 -2.10 6.97 10.07
CA ALA A 36 -0.88 7.75 9.90
C ALA A 36 0.40 6.96 10.19
N ASP A 37 0.43 6.23 11.29
CA ASP A 37 1.61 5.46 11.71
C ASP A 37 1.83 4.23 10.82
N THR A 38 0.77 3.55 10.42
CA THR A 38 0.85 2.42 9.47
C THR A 38 1.39 2.88 8.11
N ILE A 39 0.93 4.04 7.61
CA ILE A 39 1.41 4.62 6.36
C ILE A 39 2.88 5.02 6.47
N ARG A 40 3.31 5.61 7.59
CA ARG A 40 4.72 5.94 7.84
C ARG A 40 5.58 4.68 7.90
N GLY A 41 5.09 3.64 8.58
CA GLY A 41 5.73 2.32 8.64
C GLY A 41 5.89 1.68 7.27
N ALA A 42 4.84 1.70 6.44
CA ALA A 42 4.88 1.21 5.07
C ALA A 42 5.95 1.93 4.23
N ARG A 43 6.00 3.26 4.30
CA ARG A 43 7.02 4.07 3.60
C ARG A 43 8.44 3.77 4.09
N SER A 44 8.63 3.54 5.39
CA SER A 44 9.93 3.17 5.95
C SER A 44 10.37 1.79 5.47
N MET A 45 9.45 0.83 5.42
CA MET A 45 9.70 -0.52 4.90
C MET A 45 10.05 -0.49 3.41
N ASP A 46 9.32 0.28 2.60
CA ASP A 46 9.61 0.42 1.17
C ASP A 46 10.99 1.05 0.92
N ARG A 47 11.37 2.05 1.70
CA ARG A 47 12.74 2.62 1.62
C ARG A 47 13.81 1.59 1.98
N THR A 48 13.59 0.83 3.05
CA THR A 48 14.52 -0.22 3.47
C THR A 48 14.61 -1.31 2.40
N TRP A 49 13.47 -1.71 1.83
CA TRP A 49 13.41 -2.68 0.75
C TRP A 49 14.18 -2.18 -0.49
N THR A 50 13.92 -0.96 -0.94
CA THR A 50 14.63 -0.33 -2.07
C THR A 50 16.13 -0.31 -1.82
N SER A 51 16.56 0.16 -0.64
CA SER A 51 17.97 0.18 -0.28
C SER A 51 18.62 -1.22 -0.27
N ARG A 52 17.88 -2.24 0.16
CA ARG A 52 18.36 -3.62 0.14
C ARG A 52 18.42 -4.24 -1.25
N VAL A 53 17.49 -3.85 -2.14
CA VAL A 53 17.49 -4.27 -3.55
C VAL A 53 18.66 -3.61 -4.30
N GLU A 54 18.90 -2.33 -4.05
CA GLU A 54 20.01 -1.59 -4.66
C GLU A 54 21.38 -2.04 -4.12
N SER A 55 21.44 -2.43 -2.87
CA SER A 55 22.66 -2.92 -2.21
C SER A 55 22.38 -4.19 -1.42
N PRO A 56 22.24 -5.34 -2.10
CA PRO A 56 21.87 -6.61 -1.47
C PRO A 56 22.95 -7.21 -0.59
N VAL A 57 24.18 -6.74 -0.72
CA VAL A 57 25.32 -7.25 0.01
C VAL A 57 25.33 -6.69 1.45
N PRO A 58 25.59 -7.52 2.47
CA PRO A 58 25.77 -7.08 3.85
C PRO A 58 26.87 -6.04 4.00
N LEU A 59 26.88 -5.34 5.14
CA LEU A 59 27.98 -4.44 5.47
C LEU A 59 29.31 -5.19 5.39
N THR A 60 30.23 -4.69 4.57
CA THR A 60 31.57 -5.22 4.47
C THR A 60 32.52 -4.30 5.22
N GLU A 61 33.20 -4.85 6.20
CA GLU A 61 34.30 -4.19 6.91
C GLU A 61 35.62 -4.60 6.25
N LEU A 62 36.45 -3.62 5.93
CA LEU A 62 37.84 -3.86 5.54
C LEU A 62 38.70 -3.71 6.79
N HIS A 63 39.08 -4.85 7.37
CA HIS A 63 39.80 -4.91 8.64
C HIS A 63 41.30 -5.07 8.43
N GLY A 64 42.10 -4.16 9.02
CA GLY A 64 43.54 -4.28 9.05
C GLY A 64 43.97 -5.42 9.99
N THR A 65 44.78 -6.34 9.49
CA THR A 65 45.25 -7.51 10.26
C THR A 65 46.58 -7.28 10.97
N ASP A 66 47.37 -6.27 10.54
CA ASP A 66 48.65 -5.94 11.15
C ASP A 66 48.54 -4.59 11.87
N PRO A 67 48.73 -4.51 13.20
CA PRO A 67 48.75 -3.26 13.96
C PRO A 67 49.85 -2.29 13.59
N ASN A 68 50.95 -2.80 12.97
CA ASN A 68 52.11 -2.00 12.60
C ASN A 68 52.03 -1.45 11.16
N ASP A 69 51.12 -1.98 10.35
CA ASP A 69 50.90 -1.57 8.97
C ASP A 69 49.52 -0.92 8.86
N GLN A 70 49.41 0.28 9.45
CA GLN A 70 48.15 1.04 9.40
C GLN A 70 48.11 1.89 8.14
N LEU A 71 47.02 1.79 7.39
CA LEU A 71 46.73 2.67 6.26
C LEU A 71 46.61 4.12 6.76
N THR A 72 47.08 5.06 5.98
CA THR A 72 46.72 6.46 6.15
C THR A 72 45.25 6.70 5.82
N ASP A 73 44.67 7.77 6.31
CA ASP A 73 43.26 8.10 6.05
C ASP A 73 42.95 8.15 4.54
N ASP A 74 43.87 8.74 3.74
CA ASP A 74 43.70 8.81 2.27
C ASP A 74 43.71 7.42 1.59
N GLU A 75 44.60 6.54 2.04
CA GLU A 75 44.69 5.17 1.52
C GLU A 75 43.46 4.34 1.90
N ALA A 76 42.96 4.50 3.12
CA ALA A 76 41.74 3.84 3.60
C ALA A 76 40.52 4.31 2.80
N GLU A 77 40.39 5.63 2.57
CA GLU A 77 39.29 6.18 1.77
C GLU A 77 39.35 5.68 0.31
N ALA A 78 40.53 5.68 -0.32
CA ALA A 78 40.72 5.17 -1.68
C ALA A 78 40.35 3.69 -1.80
N LEU A 79 40.70 2.87 -0.81
CA LEU A 79 40.35 1.45 -0.76
C LEU A 79 38.84 1.23 -0.64
N VAL A 80 38.18 1.97 0.26
CA VAL A 80 36.71 1.91 0.45
C VAL A 80 36.01 2.32 -0.84
N GLN A 81 36.45 3.40 -1.51
CA GLN A 81 35.87 3.85 -2.77
C GLN A 81 36.03 2.80 -3.90
N ALA A 82 37.20 2.17 -3.98
CA ALA A 82 37.46 1.12 -4.97
C ALA A 82 36.55 -0.12 -4.75
N TRP A 83 36.38 -0.52 -3.49
CA TRP A 83 35.48 -1.60 -3.11
C TRP A 83 34.02 -1.27 -3.40
N ASP A 84 33.57 -0.06 -3.06
CA ASP A 84 32.21 0.39 -3.31
C ASP A 84 31.88 0.45 -4.82
N LYS A 85 32.85 0.91 -5.62
CA LYS A 85 32.74 0.92 -7.08
C LYS A 85 32.61 -0.49 -7.65
N ALA A 86 33.53 -1.40 -7.25
CA ALA A 86 33.49 -2.79 -7.69
C ALA A 86 32.19 -3.48 -7.33
N ARG A 87 31.69 -3.23 -6.13
CA ARG A 87 30.44 -3.79 -5.61
C ARG A 87 29.22 -3.29 -6.39
N ARG A 88 29.11 -1.97 -6.67
CA ARG A 88 28.02 -1.41 -7.47
C ARG A 88 28.00 -1.91 -8.91
N GLN A 89 29.17 -2.25 -9.45
CA GLN A 89 29.30 -2.77 -10.82
C GLN A 89 29.16 -4.30 -10.90
N GLY A 90 28.97 -5.00 -9.77
CA GLY A 90 29.00 -6.46 -9.74
C GLY A 90 30.33 -7.06 -10.12
N GLY A 91 31.43 -6.28 -9.98
CA GLY A 91 32.77 -6.69 -10.31
C GLY A 91 33.53 -7.36 -9.16
N THR A 92 34.80 -7.68 -9.42
CA THR A 92 35.72 -8.25 -8.43
C THR A 92 36.48 -7.13 -7.73
N ALA A 93 36.47 -7.10 -6.40
CA ALA A 93 37.29 -6.21 -5.61
C ALA A 93 38.60 -6.90 -5.25
N TYR A 94 39.68 -6.13 -5.20
CA TYR A 94 40.99 -6.60 -4.75
C TYR A 94 41.22 -6.15 -3.30
N THR A 95 41.67 -7.08 -2.47
CA THR A 95 42.05 -6.80 -1.08
C THR A 95 43.57 -6.90 -1.00
N PRO A 96 44.29 -5.83 -0.66
CA PRO A 96 45.74 -5.88 -0.50
C PRO A 96 46.17 -6.76 0.70
N PRO A 97 47.44 -7.20 0.72
CA PRO A 97 47.98 -7.90 1.89
C PRO A 97 47.83 -7.04 3.17
N GLY A 98 47.54 -7.69 4.28
CA GLY A 98 47.29 -6.96 5.54
C GLY A 98 45.87 -6.46 5.76
N ILE A 99 44.98 -6.61 4.77
CA ILE A 99 43.57 -6.27 4.89
C ILE A 99 42.71 -7.52 4.72
N GLU A 100 41.76 -7.71 5.59
CA GLU A 100 40.75 -8.79 5.52
C GLU A 100 39.36 -8.19 5.32
N ALA A 101 38.60 -8.73 4.37
CA ALA A 101 37.21 -8.34 4.17
C ALA A 101 36.30 -9.20 5.06
N ARG A 102 35.61 -8.59 6.00
CA ARG A 102 34.63 -9.23 6.88
C ARG A 102 33.23 -8.78 6.52
N MET A 103 32.34 -9.75 6.31
CA MET A 103 30.94 -9.45 6.05
C MET A 103 30.13 -9.56 7.34
N HIS A 104 29.37 -8.50 7.65
CA HIS A 104 28.50 -8.41 8.81
C HIS A 104 27.04 -8.46 8.39
N GLY A 105 26.31 -9.43 8.92
CA GLY A 105 24.89 -9.65 8.65
C GLY A 105 24.63 -10.65 7.54
N ASP A 106 23.39 -11.07 7.46
CA ASP A 106 22.92 -12.04 6.48
C ASP A 106 22.17 -11.35 5.34
N ILE A 107 22.21 -11.96 4.16
CA ILE A 107 21.32 -11.60 3.05
C ILE A 107 19.95 -12.17 3.40
N VAL A 108 19.03 -11.30 3.79
CA VAL A 108 17.64 -11.71 4.05
C VAL A 108 16.97 -12.00 2.71
N ALA A 109 16.84 -13.28 2.36
CA ALA A 109 16.22 -13.71 1.10
C ALA A 109 14.72 -13.32 1.00
N ASP A 110 14.05 -13.17 2.12
CA ASP A 110 12.62 -12.88 2.20
C ASP A 110 12.25 -11.42 1.88
N LEU A 111 13.15 -10.54 1.58
CA LEU A 111 12.89 -9.16 1.14
C LEU A 111 11.64 -8.50 1.82
N PHE A 112 11.38 -8.82 3.07
CA PHE A 112 10.24 -8.32 3.87
C PHE A 112 8.85 -8.66 3.29
N THR A 113 8.70 -9.72 2.50
CA THR A 113 7.45 -10.07 1.83
C THR A 113 6.30 -10.24 2.83
N SER A 114 6.52 -10.94 3.94
CA SER A 114 5.53 -11.11 5.01
C SER A 114 5.12 -9.79 5.63
N GLY A 115 6.07 -8.92 5.96
CA GLY A 115 5.80 -7.61 6.53
C GLY A 115 5.04 -6.69 5.57
N ARG A 116 5.37 -6.72 4.28
CA ARG A 116 4.64 -5.94 3.26
C ARG A 116 3.19 -6.43 3.10
N ASN A 117 2.96 -7.73 3.17
CA ASN A 117 1.62 -8.29 3.14
C ASN A 117 0.81 -7.89 4.38
N MET A 118 1.41 -7.90 5.57
CA MET A 118 0.74 -7.43 6.79
C MET A 118 0.34 -5.96 6.68
N LEU A 119 1.23 -5.08 6.21
CA LEU A 119 0.89 -3.66 6.00
C LEU A 119 -0.25 -3.44 4.99
N ARG A 120 -0.30 -4.27 3.94
CA ARG A 120 -1.43 -4.21 2.98
C ARG A 120 -2.74 -4.60 3.65
N LEU A 121 -2.73 -5.61 4.51
CA LEU A 121 -3.91 -6.03 5.27
C LEU A 121 -4.34 -4.96 6.28
N ASP A 122 -3.40 -4.32 6.96
CA ASP A 122 -3.70 -3.22 7.88
C ASP A 122 -4.38 -2.05 7.15
N ILE A 123 -3.85 -1.65 5.99
CA ILE A 123 -4.46 -0.58 5.18
C ILE A 123 -5.85 -1.01 4.68
N ALA A 124 -6.01 -2.28 4.30
CA ALA A 124 -7.31 -2.82 3.92
C ALA A 124 -8.34 -2.72 5.05
N ASN A 125 -7.92 -3.07 6.26
CA ASN A 125 -8.78 -3.00 7.45
C ASN A 125 -9.23 -1.57 7.73
N PHE A 126 -8.35 -0.57 7.61
CA PHE A 126 -8.73 0.85 7.75
C PHE A 126 -9.73 1.30 6.68
N LEU A 127 -9.68 0.73 5.50
CA LEU A 127 -10.60 1.03 4.41
C LEU A 127 -11.88 0.16 4.46
N GLY A 128 -11.97 -0.79 5.38
CA GLY A 128 -13.05 -1.76 5.44
C GLY A 128 -13.09 -2.68 4.22
N LEU A 129 -11.93 -2.93 3.58
CA LEU A 129 -11.86 -3.80 2.40
C LEU A 129 -11.59 -5.26 2.80
N PRO A 130 -12.29 -6.24 2.21
CA PRO A 130 -11.98 -7.64 2.43
C PRO A 130 -10.55 -7.98 2.01
N ALA A 131 -9.81 -8.67 2.86
CA ALA A 131 -8.43 -9.08 2.61
C ALA A 131 -8.31 -9.91 1.32
N SER A 132 -9.31 -10.72 1.01
CA SER A 132 -9.41 -11.55 -0.19
C SER A 132 -9.27 -10.77 -1.51
N LEU A 133 -9.67 -9.50 -1.53
CA LEU A 133 -9.56 -8.64 -2.71
C LEU A 133 -8.15 -8.07 -2.92
N LEU A 134 -7.36 -8.00 -1.85
CA LEU A 134 -6.00 -7.47 -1.88
C LEU A 134 -4.94 -8.55 -2.02
N GLU A 135 -5.31 -9.79 -1.74
CA GLU A 135 -4.45 -10.94 -1.98
C GLU A 135 -4.33 -11.20 -3.47
N GLY A 136 -3.45 -10.47 -4.13
CA GLY A 136 -2.92 -10.83 -5.44
C GLY A 136 -2.04 -12.06 -5.33
N SER A 137 -2.52 -13.14 -4.71
CA SER A 137 -1.76 -14.35 -4.56
C SER A 137 -1.72 -15.08 -5.89
N THR A 138 -0.51 -15.33 -6.36
CA THR A 138 -0.20 -16.24 -7.47
C THR A 138 -0.69 -17.68 -7.20
N ALA A 139 -1.12 -17.98 -5.98
CA ALA A 139 -1.67 -19.27 -5.56
C ALA A 139 -3.14 -19.49 -6.01
N THR A 140 -3.81 -18.45 -6.48
CA THR A 140 -5.26 -18.50 -6.72
C THR A 140 -5.65 -18.70 -8.20
N ALA A 141 -4.81 -19.31 -9.01
CA ALA A 141 -5.20 -19.75 -10.36
C ALA A 141 -6.36 -20.78 -10.35
N SER A 142 -6.78 -21.23 -9.17
CA SER A 142 -7.88 -22.20 -8.93
C SER A 142 -9.11 -21.60 -8.26
N LEU A 143 -9.29 -20.27 -8.27
CA LEU A 143 -10.54 -19.71 -7.78
C LEU A 143 -11.68 -20.09 -8.71
N THR A 144 -12.51 -20.99 -8.21
CA THR A 144 -13.78 -21.38 -8.82
C THR A 144 -14.66 -20.13 -8.99
N TYR A 145 -15.52 -20.12 -9.99
CA TYR A 145 -16.41 -18.99 -10.30
C TYR A 145 -17.26 -18.55 -9.08
N SER A 146 -17.64 -19.50 -8.22
CA SER A 146 -18.32 -19.25 -6.96
C SER A 146 -17.52 -18.35 -6.01
N THR A 147 -16.24 -18.58 -5.87
CA THR A 147 -15.37 -17.81 -4.96
C THR A 147 -15.23 -16.35 -5.38
N LYS A 148 -15.26 -16.05 -6.69
CA LYS A 148 -15.24 -14.67 -7.18
C LYS A 148 -16.56 -13.95 -6.91
N GLN A 149 -17.67 -14.66 -7.01
CA GLN A 149 -18.99 -14.11 -6.69
C GLN A 149 -19.12 -13.83 -5.20
N ASP A 150 -18.66 -14.76 -4.35
CA ASP A 150 -18.67 -14.61 -2.92
C ASP A 150 -17.83 -13.40 -2.48
N SER A 151 -16.64 -13.20 -3.08
CA SER A 151 -15.80 -12.03 -2.80
C SER A 151 -16.44 -10.71 -3.24
N ARG A 152 -17.22 -10.71 -4.33
CA ARG A 152 -17.98 -9.53 -4.75
C ARG A 152 -19.13 -9.23 -3.80
N ASN A 153 -19.87 -10.25 -3.37
CA ASN A 153 -20.93 -10.09 -2.39
C ASN A 153 -20.38 -9.55 -1.07
N GLU A 154 -19.26 -10.10 -0.61
CA GLU A 154 -18.56 -9.62 0.59
C GLU A 154 -18.16 -8.14 0.46
N LEU A 155 -17.64 -7.73 -0.70
CA LEU A 155 -17.31 -6.32 -0.97
C LEU A 155 -18.53 -5.43 -0.89
N VAL A 156 -19.66 -5.85 -1.49
CA VAL A 156 -20.89 -5.05 -1.51
C VAL A 156 -21.49 -4.97 -0.10
N ASP A 157 -21.62 -6.10 0.57
CA ASP A 157 -22.35 -6.18 1.84
C ASP A 157 -21.58 -5.57 3.01
N LEU A 158 -20.25 -5.74 3.05
CA LEU A 158 -19.44 -5.31 4.18
C LEU A 158 -18.72 -3.97 3.93
N SER A 159 -18.24 -3.74 2.70
CA SER A 159 -17.41 -2.56 2.42
C SER A 159 -18.21 -1.44 1.79
N LEU A 160 -18.85 -1.70 0.65
CA LEU A 160 -19.55 -0.64 -0.09
C LEU A 160 -20.74 -0.10 0.70
N ALA A 161 -21.49 -0.97 1.38
CA ALA A 161 -22.60 -0.54 2.23
C ALA A 161 -22.14 0.41 3.34
N TYR A 162 -20.96 0.14 3.95
CA TYR A 162 -20.38 1.00 4.98
C TYR A 162 -20.14 2.44 4.48
N TRP A 163 -19.63 2.59 3.26
CA TRP A 163 -19.35 3.90 2.65
C TRP A 163 -20.58 4.52 1.98
N ALA A 164 -21.47 3.72 1.42
CA ALA A 164 -22.64 4.18 0.68
C ALA A 164 -23.77 4.67 1.60
N ASN A 165 -24.00 4.00 2.73
CA ASN A 165 -25.11 4.32 3.63
C ASN A 165 -25.13 5.77 4.13
N PRO A 166 -24.04 6.39 4.58
CA PRO A 166 -24.04 7.81 4.96
C PRO A 166 -24.40 8.75 3.80
N ILE A 167 -23.94 8.41 2.59
CA ILE A 167 -24.22 9.19 1.37
C ILE A 167 -25.72 9.09 1.04
N GLU A 168 -26.26 7.87 1.01
CA GLU A 168 -27.69 7.62 0.78
C GLU A 168 -28.57 8.32 1.82
N ALA A 169 -28.18 8.21 3.08
CA ALA A 169 -28.90 8.83 4.19
C ALA A 169 -28.95 10.35 4.06
N ARG A 170 -27.82 10.99 3.74
CA ARG A 170 -27.75 12.44 3.57
C ARG A 170 -28.51 12.92 2.32
N LEU A 171 -28.36 12.22 1.20
CA LEU A 171 -29.06 12.53 -0.04
C LEU A 171 -30.57 12.27 0.01
N SER A 172 -31.04 11.46 0.97
CA SER A 172 -32.46 11.13 1.16
C SER A 172 -33.18 12.08 2.11
N GLN A 173 -32.53 13.15 2.58
CA GLN A 173 -33.18 14.13 3.46
C GLN A 173 -34.12 15.07 2.70
N ASP A 174 -35.09 15.63 3.41
CA ASP A 174 -36.16 16.45 2.84
C ASP A 174 -35.68 17.78 2.21
N ASP A 175 -34.43 18.19 2.52
CA ASP A 175 -33.77 19.37 1.93
C ASP A 175 -33.09 19.04 0.58
N VAL A 176 -32.97 17.77 0.23
CA VAL A 176 -32.36 17.31 -1.03
C VAL A 176 -33.38 16.70 -1.97
N VAL A 177 -34.26 15.84 -1.47
CA VAL A 177 -35.29 15.16 -2.25
C VAL A 177 -36.69 15.43 -1.66
N PRO A 178 -37.75 15.37 -2.47
CA PRO A 178 -39.13 15.53 -1.97
C PRO A 178 -39.46 14.46 -0.93
N ARG A 179 -40.31 14.84 0.03
CA ARG A 179 -40.78 13.93 1.09
C ARG A 179 -41.34 12.63 0.52
N GLY A 180 -40.87 11.52 1.11
CA GLY A 180 -41.29 10.16 0.71
C GLY A 180 -40.44 9.57 -0.41
N GLN A 181 -39.47 10.30 -0.94
CA GLN A 181 -38.47 9.77 -1.86
C GLN A 181 -37.17 9.43 -1.11
N ARG A 182 -36.44 8.49 -1.67
CA ARG A 182 -35.13 8.08 -1.15
C ARG A 182 -34.15 7.93 -2.30
N VAL A 183 -32.89 8.21 -2.02
CA VAL A 183 -31.76 7.96 -2.90
C VAL A 183 -31.11 6.68 -2.44
N ALA A 184 -30.80 5.76 -3.36
CA ALA A 184 -30.07 4.54 -3.11
C ALA A 184 -29.10 4.26 -4.25
N PHE A 185 -27.95 3.66 -3.94
CA PHE A 185 -27.06 3.15 -4.97
C PHE A 185 -27.60 1.85 -5.55
N ASP A 186 -27.64 1.75 -6.85
CA ASP A 186 -27.90 0.49 -7.55
C ASP A 186 -26.61 -0.30 -7.66
N LEU A 187 -26.42 -1.25 -6.75
CA LEU A 187 -25.26 -2.14 -6.71
C LEU A 187 -25.58 -3.57 -7.23
N GLU A 188 -26.79 -3.77 -7.74
CA GLU A 188 -27.28 -5.09 -8.16
C GLU A 188 -26.42 -5.69 -9.27
N TYR A 189 -25.87 -4.85 -10.17
CA TYR A 189 -24.97 -5.29 -11.23
C TYR A 189 -23.64 -5.89 -10.73
N LEU A 190 -23.21 -5.55 -9.51
CA LEU A 190 -21.99 -6.11 -8.89
C LEU A 190 -22.24 -7.51 -8.33
N THR A 191 -23.46 -7.78 -7.86
CA THR A 191 -23.84 -9.03 -7.22
C THR A 191 -24.46 -10.04 -8.20
N THR A 192 -25.01 -9.55 -9.32
CA THR A 192 -25.62 -10.43 -10.33
C THR A 192 -24.54 -11.24 -11.06
N PRO A 193 -24.65 -12.58 -11.09
CA PRO A 193 -23.72 -13.43 -11.83
C PRO A 193 -23.74 -13.07 -13.33
N THR A 194 -22.59 -12.75 -13.90
CA THR A 194 -22.47 -12.61 -15.36
C THR A 194 -22.68 -13.98 -15.98
N GLN A 195 -23.84 -14.24 -16.58
CA GLN A 195 -24.03 -15.47 -17.34
C GLN A 195 -22.96 -15.52 -18.46
N PRO A 196 -22.24 -16.64 -18.60
CA PRO A 196 -21.38 -16.81 -19.77
C PRO A 196 -22.27 -16.69 -21.01
N ALA A 197 -21.83 -15.85 -21.97
CA ALA A 197 -22.52 -15.73 -23.24
C ALA A 197 -22.77 -17.14 -23.80
N GLN A 198 -24.04 -17.50 -23.97
CA GLN A 198 -24.39 -18.75 -24.65
C GLN A 198 -23.81 -18.63 -26.07
N GLY A 199 -22.82 -19.46 -26.37
CA GLY A 199 -22.30 -19.57 -27.72
C GLY A 199 -23.44 -19.89 -28.67
N PRO A 200 -23.33 -19.51 -29.96
CA PRO A 200 -24.36 -19.83 -30.93
C PRO A 200 -24.65 -21.34 -30.90
N ALA A 201 -25.95 -21.68 -30.76
CA ALA A 201 -26.38 -23.06 -30.86
C ALA A 201 -25.90 -23.62 -32.21
N HIS A 202 -25.06 -24.63 -32.20
CA HIS A 202 -24.79 -25.42 -33.39
C HIS A 202 -26.12 -26.11 -33.73
N GLU A 203 -26.80 -25.63 -34.75
CA GLU A 203 -27.82 -26.38 -35.45
C GLU A 203 -27.10 -27.45 -36.29
N ASP A 204 -27.33 -28.72 -35.93
CA ASP A 204 -27.00 -29.87 -36.75
C ASP A 204 -27.99 -30.02 -37.91
#